data_9aa1a3899fa7d51401e1d519a760cb42
#
_entry.id   9aa1a3899fa7d51401e1d519a760cb42
#
_cell.length_a   1.000
_cell.length_b   1.000
_cell.length_c   1.000
_cell.angle_alpha   90.00
_cell.angle_beta   90.00
_cell.angle_gamma   90.00
#
_symmetry.space_group_name_H-M   'P 1'
#
loop_
_entity.id
_entity.type
_entity.pdbx_description
1 polymer ?
#
loop_
_entity_poly.entity_id
_entity_poly.type
_entity_poly.pdbx_seq_one_letter_code
_entity_poly.pdbx_strand_id
1 'polypeptide(L)'
;MSTAYAPKGRNPYEKSKAAAEDLVKKSGFVYSIYHLGIVIGNSKTGHTNGFNGYYGFFAGLHRLAERIRQKEGRNRKVQLPIYINCSFESTLNLVPIDWVVQILSTLINSPCQNDIYYITHPNPPKVQWVMEQGYETLNIEGIMYNDYKKCQPEQNDRRLQIIQKAVNRELERYRPYVTEEEKMCLEKTQQYLGINYIDPPSITSQLLSILLKFAIERNFKNEIKG
;
A
#
# COMPACT_ATOMS: atom_id res chain seq x y z
N MET A 1 -9.10 2.62 15.63
CA MET A 1 -8.61 2.81 14.25
C MET A 1 -8.94 1.61 13.38
N SER A 2 -9.38 1.86 12.16
CA SER A 2 -9.75 0.87 11.16
C SER A 2 -9.07 1.15 9.82
N THR A 3 -9.40 0.41 8.79
CA THR A 3 -8.93 0.66 7.42
C THR A 3 -10.05 1.25 6.57
N ALA A 4 -9.72 2.15 5.66
CA ALA A 4 -10.67 2.72 4.71
C ALA A 4 -11.32 1.66 3.80
N TYR A 5 -10.71 0.47 3.72
CA TYR A 5 -11.20 -0.67 2.95
C TYR A 5 -12.14 -1.61 3.74
N ALA A 6 -12.31 -1.42 5.06
CA ALA A 6 -13.13 -2.28 5.90
C ALA A 6 -14.57 -2.50 5.39
N PRO A 7 -15.29 -1.48 4.87
CA PRO A 7 -16.65 -1.67 4.40
C PRO A 7 -16.82 -2.67 3.26
N LYS A 8 -15.77 -2.96 2.52
CA LYS A 8 -15.80 -3.93 1.40
C LYS A 8 -15.70 -5.39 1.85
N GLY A 9 -14.96 -5.68 2.92
CA GLY A 9 -14.82 -7.02 3.46
C GLY A 9 -14.25 -8.06 2.48
N ARG A 10 -13.35 -7.65 1.58
CA ARG A 10 -12.82 -8.49 0.48
C ARG A 10 -11.85 -9.59 0.95
N ASN A 11 -11.24 -9.39 2.10
CA ASN A 11 -10.28 -10.31 2.69
C ASN A 11 -10.49 -10.46 4.20
N PRO A 12 -9.87 -11.45 4.87
CA PRO A 12 -10.05 -11.69 6.31
C PRO A 12 -9.69 -10.49 7.19
N TYR A 13 -8.70 -9.69 6.79
CA TYR A 13 -8.32 -8.49 7.52
C TYR A 13 -9.43 -7.42 7.48
N GLU A 14 -9.96 -7.11 6.30
CA GLU A 14 -11.06 -6.16 6.15
C GLU A 14 -12.32 -6.62 6.88
N LYS A 15 -12.66 -7.92 6.78
CA LYS A 15 -13.79 -8.52 7.53
C LYS A 15 -13.62 -8.38 9.04
N SER A 16 -12.42 -8.64 9.56
CA SER A 16 -12.12 -8.47 10.98
C SER A 16 -12.27 -7.02 11.44
N LYS A 17 -11.82 -6.07 10.62
CA LYS A 17 -11.98 -4.64 10.93
C LYS A 17 -13.44 -4.21 10.88
N ALA A 18 -14.21 -4.64 9.89
CA ALA A 18 -15.65 -4.37 9.80
C ALA A 18 -16.41 -4.92 11.02
N ALA A 19 -16.13 -6.17 11.42
CA ALA A 19 -16.73 -6.77 12.60
C ALA A 19 -16.39 -6.00 13.89
N ALA A 20 -15.16 -5.53 14.04
CA ALA A 20 -14.74 -4.71 15.18
C ALA A 20 -15.49 -3.36 15.19
N GLU A 21 -15.71 -2.72 14.04
CA GLU A 21 -16.50 -1.50 13.94
C GLU A 21 -17.96 -1.72 14.36
N ASP A 22 -18.56 -2.82 13.93
CA ASP A 22 -19.93 -3.17 14.32
C ASP A 22 -20.07 -3.37 15.83
N LEU A 23 -19.09 -4.00 16.48
CA LEU A 23 -19.08 -4.13 17.93
C LEU A 23 -18.98 -2.77 18.62
N VAL A 24 -18.12 -1.87 18.14
CA VAL A 24 -17.98 -0.51 18.66
C VAL A 24 -19.29 0.27 18.51
N LYS A 25 -19.92 0.23 17.34
CA LYS A 25 -21.22 0.90 17.09
C LYS A 25 -22.35 0.39 17.97
N LYS A 26 -22.33 -0.90 18.32
CA LYS A 26 -23.35 -1.55 19.16
C LYS A 26 -23.06 -1.44 20.66
N SER A 27 -21.90 -0.93 21.06
CA SER A 27 -21.46 -0.91 22.47
C SER A 27 -22.23 0.05 23.37
N GLY A 28 -22.96 1.02 22.81
CA GLY A 28 -23.62 2.08 23.56
C GLY A 28 -22.69 3.21 24.02
N PHE A 29 -21.39 3.10 23.82
CA PHE A 29 -20.44 4.18 24.09
C PHE A 29 -20.38 5.20 22.97
N VAL A 30 -20.01 6.43 23.30
CA VAL A 30 -19.69 7.47 22.31
C VAL A 30 -18.38 7.09 21.64
N TYR A 31 -18.33 7.12 20.31
CA TYR A 31 -17.18 6.66 19.55
C TYR A 31 -16.79 7.59 18.40
N SER A 32 -15.55 7.49 17.98
CA SER A 32 -15.08 7.96 16.68
C SER A 32 -14.28 6.85 16.00
N ILE A 33 -14.62 6.54 14.75
CA ILE A 33 -13.92 5.53 13.95
C ILE A 33 -13.07 6.26 12.91
N TYR A 34 -11.78 5.94 12.88
CA TYR A 34 -10.83 6.53 11.94
C TYR A 34 -10.45 5.50 10.89
N HIS A 35 -10.85 5.74 9.65
CA HIS A 35 -10.56 4.92 8.47
C HIS A 35 -9.28 5.42 7.79
N LEU A 36 -8.22 4.63 7.88
CA LEU A 36 -6.93 4.98 7.31
C LEU A 36 -6.75 4.39 5.91
N GLY A 37 -6.15 5.15 5.01
CA GLY A 37 -5.54 4.61 3.79
C GLY A 37 -4.40 3.65 4.11
N ILE A 38 -3.61 3.28 3.13
CA ILE A 38 -2.41 2.47 3.33
C ILE A 38 -1.32 3.36 3.92
N VAL A 39 -1.07 3.18 5.21
CA VAL A 39 -0.06 3.96 5.92
C VAL A 39 1.34 3.52 5.48
N ILE A 40 2.12 4.49 5.00
CA ILE A 40 3.52 4.33 4.60
C ILE A 40 4.44 5.03 5.60
N GLY A 41 5.74 4.89 5.42
CA GLY A 41 6.75 5.50 6.32
C GLY A 41 6.71 7.04 6.32
N ASN A 42 7.57 7.62 7.13
CA ASN A 42 7.72 9.07 7.26
C ASN A 42 8.08 9.71 5.92
N SER A 43 7.40 10.80 5.57
CA SER A 43 7.52 11.44 4.26
C SER A 43 8.91 12.01 3.94
N LYS A 44 9.71 12.31 4.98
CA LYS A 44 11.05 12.90 4.83
C LYS A 44 12.17 11.87 4.94
N THR A 45 12.02 10.87 5.80
CA THR A 45 13.09 9.92 6.13
C THR A 45 12.84 8.51 5.63
N GLY A 46 11.62 8.18 5.19
CA GLY A 46 11.21 6.82 4.83
C GLY A 46 11.02 5.89 6.02
N HIS A 47 11.32 6.34 7.26
CA HIS A 47 11.30 5.51 8.46
C HIS A 47 9.94 4.86 8.70
N THR A 48 9.95 3.55 8.95
CA THR A 48 8.79 2.76 9.38
C THR A 48 9.24 1.62 10.27
N ASN A 49 8.38 1.22 11.21
CA ASN A 49 8.64 0.07 12.09
C ASN A 49 8.08 -1.24 11.51
N GLY A 50 7.35 -1.17 10.41
CA GLY A 50 6.73 -2.34 9.79
C GLY A 50 6.70 -2.29 8.28
N PHE A 51 7.01 -3.42 7.64
CA PHE A 51 7.11 -3.54 6.18
C PHE A 51 5.97 -4.39 5.60
N ASN A 52 4.74 -4.11 6.04
CA ASN A 52 3.51 -4.72 5.51
C ASN A 52 2.90 -3.85 4.38
N GLY A 53 1.79 -4.29 3.81
CA GLY A 53 1.06 -3.54 2.79
C GLY A 53 1.94 -3.20 1.58
N TYR A 54 2.12 -1.91 1.30
CA TYR A 54 2.95 -1.40 0.21
C TYR A 54 4.32 -2.09 0.13
N TYR A 55 5.03 -2.21 1.25
CA TYR A 55 6.37 -2.80 1.29
C TYR A 55 6.39 -4.31 1.03
N GLY A 56 5.36 -5.03 1.47
CA GLY A 56 5.32 -6.49 1.36
C GLY A 56 5.35 -6.98 -0.09
N PHE A 57 4.73 -6.24 -1.01
CA PHE A 57 4.82 -6.51 -2.43
C PHE A 57 6.26 -6.40 -2.95
N PHE A 58 6.94 -5.30 -2.66
CA PHE A 58 8.32 -5.07 -3.12
C PHE A 58 9.34 -5.96 -2.41
N ALA A 59 9.09 -6.38 -1.18
CA ALA A 59 9.95 -7.32 -0.47
C ALA A 59 10.12 -8.66 -1.20
N GLY A 60 9.04 -9.18 -1.80
CA GLY A 60 9.08 -10.40 -2.61
C GLY A 60 9.94 -10.23 -3.86
N LEU A 61 9.73 -9.14 -4.59
CA LEU A 61 10.51 -8.81 -5.80
C LEU A 61 11.98 -8.52 -5.49
N HIS A 62 12.25 -7.81 -4.40
CA HIS A 62 13.62 -7.56 -3.96
C HIS A 62 14.38 -8.86 -3.70
N ARG A 63 13.80 -9.78 -2.91
CA ARG A 63 14.41 -11.10 -2.64
C ARG A 63 14.66 -11.90 -3.92
N LEU A 64 13.76 -11.85 -4.87
CA LEU A 64 13.92 -12.51 -6.17
C LEU A 64 15.06 -11.87 -6.97
N ALA A 65 15.07 -10.55 -7.06
CA ALA A 65 16.12 -9.81 -7.77
C ALA A 65 17.51 -10.07 -7.17
N GLU A 66 17.64 -10.09 -5.84
CA GLU A 66 18.90 -10.40 -5.16
C GLU A 66 19.40 -11.82 -5.46
N ARG A 67 18.50 -12.81 -5.50
CA ARG A 67 18.88 -14.18 -5.90
C ARG A 67 19.39 -14.27 -7.34
N ILE A 68 18.82 -13.49 -8.25
CA ILE A 68 19.28 -13.43 -9.65
C ILE A 68 20.64 -12.74 -9.71
N ARG A 69 20.83 -11.60 -9.02
CA ARG A 69 22.12 -10.87 -8.94
C ARG A 69 23.26 -11.72 -8.38
N GLN A 70 22.98 -12.56 -7.39
CA GLN A 70 23.98 -13.49 -6.83
C GLN A 70 24.48 -14.51 -7.85
N LYS A 71 23.63 -14.90 -8.82
CA LYS A 71 23.98 -15.89 -9.86
C LYS A 71 24.59 -15.26 -11.10
N GLU A 72 24.16 -14.06 -11.48
CA GLU A 72 24.47 -13.45 -12.79
C GLU A 72 25.43 -12.25 -12.68
N GLY A 73 25.81 -11.83 -11.46
CA GLY A 73 26.66 -10.66 -11.21
C GLY A 73 25.92 -9.45 -10.66
N ARG A 74 26.51 -8.78 -9.66
CA ARG A 74 25.82 -7.81 -8.78
C ARG A 74 25.45 -6.47 -9.40
N ASN A 75 26.03 -6.05 -10.51
CA ASN A 75 25.91 -4.68 -11.02
C ASN A 75 24.98 -4.51 -12.22
N ARG A 76 24.09 -5.46 -12.50
CA ARG A 76 23.17 -5.38 -13.64
C ARG A 76 21.73 -5.15 -13.20
N LYS A 77 20.98 -4.42 -14.03
CA LYS A 77 19.52 -4.42 -13.96
C LYS A 77 19.01 -5.85 -14.11
N VAL A 78 18.08 -6.25 -13.26
CA VAL A 78 17.51 -7.59 -13.32
C VAL A 78 16.41 -7.61 -14.37
N GLN A 79 16.62 -8.40 -15.42
CA GLN A 79 15.61 -8.67 -16.44
C GLN A 79 14.58 -9.66 -15.89
N LEU A 80 13.34 -9.21 -15.73
CA LEU A 80 12.26 -10.00 -15.19
C LEU A 80 11.03 -9.90 -16.11
N PRO A 81 11.00 -10.61 -17.25
CA PRO A 81 9.90 -10.55 -18.21
C PRO A 81 8.67 -11.35 -17.71
N ILE A 82 7.99 -10.78 -16.73
CA ILE A 82 6.77 -11.33 -16.13
C ILE A 82 5.59 -10.37 -16.30
N TYR A 83 4.38 -10.88 -16.13
CA TYR A 83 3.16 -10.10 -16.20
C TYR A 83 2.60 -9.81 -14.81
N ILE A 84 2.18 -8.58 -14.59
CA ILE A 84 1.41 -8.16 -13.41
C ILE A 84 -0.02 -7.84 -13.85
N ASN A 85 -0.98 -8.57 -13.30
CA ASN A 85 -2.39 -8.29 -13.54
C ASN A 85 -2.85 -7.17 -12.63
N CYS A 86 -3.27 -6.04 -13.20
CA CYS A 86 -3.84 -4.91 -12.47
C CYS A 86 -4.93 -4.22 -13.30
N SER A 87 -5.72 -3.39 -12.66
CA SER A 87 -6.57 -2.44 -13.37
C SER A 87 -5.77 -1.16 -13.65
N PHE A 88 -5.79 -0.68 -14.89
CA PHE A 88 -5.13 0.58 -15.26
C PHE A 88 -5.80 1.80 -14.61
N GLU A 89 -7.04 1.65 -14.16
CA GLU A 89 -7.78 2.72 -13.47
C GLU A 89 -7.60 2.70 -11.96
N SER A 90 -7.14 1.60 -11.37
CA SER A 90 -6.98 1.49 -9.93
C SER A 90 -5.96 2.47 -9.38
N THR A 91 -6.29 3.02 -8.21
CA THR A 91 -5.42 3.92 -7.45
C THR A 91 -5.00 3.27 -6.13
N LEU A 92 -3.87 3.68 -5.58
CA LEU A 92 -3.37 3.19 -4.31
C LEU A 92 -3.35 4.34 -3.30
N ASN A 93 -4.26 4.29 -2.32
CA ASN A 93 -4.39 5.34 -1.33
C ASN A 93 -3.29 5.25 -0.27
N LEU A 94 -2.13 5.84 -0.57
CA LEU A 94 -0.96 5.90 0.30
C LEU A 94 -0.99 7.16 1.16
N VAL A 95 -0.76 7.02 2.47
CA VAL A 95 -0.70 8.15 3.41
C VAL A 95 0.55 8.07 4.29
N PRO A 96 1.40 9.11 4.31
CA PRO A 96 2.60 9.14 5.16
C PRO A 96 2.24 9.17 6.64
N ILE A 97 2.98 8.41 7.46
CA ILE A 97 2.71 8.26 8.91
C ILE A 97 2.77 9.60 9.65
N ASP A 98 3.70 10.47 9.31
CA ASP A 98 3.84 11.79 9.92
C ASP A 98 2.60 12.66 9.71
N TRP A 99 2.02 12.65 8.51
CA TRP A 99 0.76 13.34 8.23
C TRP A 99 -0.42 12.67 8.97
N VAL A 100 -0.50 11.33 8.94
CA VAL A 100 -1.54 10.58 9.65
C VAL A 100 -1.54 10.91 11.14
N VAL A 101 -0.37 10.97 11.78
CA VAL A 101 -0.23 11.33 13.19
C VAL A 101 -0.73 12.76 13.46
N GLN A 102 -0.40 13.70 12.59
CA GLN A 102 -0.83 15.09 12.72
C GLN A 102 -2.36 15.22 12.66
N ILE A 103 -3.00 14.61 11.66
CA ILE A 103 -4.47 14.61 11.51
C ILE A 103 -5.15 13.89 12.67
N LEU A 104 -4.65 12.68 13.06
CA LEU A 104 -5.20 11.94 14.19
C LEU A 104 -5.08 12.70 15.51
N SER A 105 -3.97 13.38 15.75
CA SER A 105 -3.76 14.21 16.95
C SER A 105 -4.86 15.29 17.08
N THR A 106 -5.20 15.94 15.99
CA THR A 106 -6.27 16.94 15.97
C THR A 106 -7.65 16.29 16.20
N LEU A 107 -7.94 15.17 15.52
CA LEU A 107 -9.23 14.48 15.62
C LEU A 107 -9.46 13.88 17.02
N ILE A 108 -8.45 13.29 17.64
CA ILE A 108 -8.57 12.66 18.98
C ILE A 108 -8.82 13.71 20.08
N ASN A 109 -8.27 14.90 19.94
CA ASN A 109 -8.48 16.00 20.87
C ASN A 109 -9.81 16.73 20.67
N SER A 110 -10.58 16.36 19.67
CA SER A 110 -11.90 16.92 19.38
C SER A 110 -13.02 16.06 20.01
N PRO A 111 -14.19 16.64 20.30
CA PRO A 111 -15.31 15.89 20.88
C PRO A 111 -15.73 14.70 19.99
N CYS A 112 -15.96 13.54 20.62
CA CYS A 112 -16.52 12.37 19.93
C CYS A 112 -17.95 12.65 19.43
N GLN A 113 -18.29 12.19 18.22
CA GLN A 113 -19.56 12.49 17.56
C GLN A 113 -20.30 11.26 17.03
N ASN A 114 -19.98 10.05 17.46
CA ASN A 114 -20.53 8.79 16.94
C ASN A 114 -20.38 8.70 15.40
N ASP A 115 -19.19 8.94 14.92
CA ASP A 115 -18.95 9.16 13.51
C ASP A 115 -17.71 8.45 12.95
N ILE A 116 -17.60 8.45 11.62
CA ILE A 116 -16.50 7.85 10.87
C ILE A 116 -15.76 8.95 10.11
N TYR A 117 -14.45 9.03 10.31
CA TYR A 117 -13.54 9.97 9.65
C TYR A 117 -12.56 9.25 8.78
N TYR A 118 -12.46 9.64 7.50
CA TYR A 118 -11.48 9.10 6.56
C TYR A 118 -10.19 9.91 6.62
N ILE A 119 -9.07 9.23 6.76
CA ILE A 119 -7.71 9.78 6.72
C ILE A 119 -7.02 9.15 5.52
N THR A 120 -7.32 9.70 4.36
CA THR A 120 -6.97 9.16 3.05
C THR A 120 -6.41 10.27 2.18
N HIS A 121 -5.64 9.90 1.16
CA HIS A 121 -5.08 10.87 0.22
C HIS A 121 -6.17 11.33 -0.78
N PRO A 122 -6.40 12.64 -0.97
CA PRO A 122 -7.43 13.14 -1.88
C PRO A 122 -7.15 12.80 -3.34
N ASN A 123 -5.88 12.73 -3.72
CA ASN A 123 -5.41 12.43 -5.08
C ASN A 123 -4.46 11.22 -5.06
N PRO A 124 -4.97 10.00 -4.86
CA PRO A 124 -4.12 8.81 -4.80
C PRO A 124 -3.51 8.51 -6.17
N PRO A 125 -2.23 8.12 -6.23
CA PRO A 125 -1.57 7.77 -7.48
C PRO A 125 -2.13 6.48 -8.09
N LYS A 126 -2.01 6.34 -9.41
CA LYS A 126 -2.31 5.09 -10.12
C LYS A 126 -1.39 3.97 -9.64
N VAL A 127 -1.97 2.77 -9.45
CA VAL A 127 -1.24 1.57 -9.02
C VAL A 127 -0.06 1.28 -9.93
N GLN A 128 -0.28 1.31 -11.26
CA GLN A 128 0.77 1.07 -12.24
C GLN A 128 1.97 2.00 -12.02
N TRP A 129 1.72 3.30 -11.90
CA TRP A 129 2.79 4.27 -11.68
C TRP A 129 3.58 4.00 -10.39
N VAL A 130 2.88 3.69 -9.29
CA VAL A 130 3.54 3.33 -8.01
C VAL A 130 4.43 2.11 -8.16
N MET A 131 3.97 1.09 -8.89
CA MET A 131 4.74 -0.12 -9.16
C MET A 131 5.99 0.19 -10.00
N GLU A 132 5.86 0.98 -11.05
CA GLU A 132 6.98 1.39 -11.93
C GLU A 132 8.07 2.11 -11.13
N GLN A 133 7.70 3.04 -10.24
CA GLN A 133 8.67 3.71 -9.36
C GLN A 133 9.40 2.71 -8.44
N GLY A 134 8.69 1.70 -7.98
CA GLY A 134 9.28 0.64 -7.16
C GLY A 134 10.25 -0.25 -7.95
N TYR A 135 9.92 -0.63 -9.18
CA TYR A 135 10.81 -1.43 -10.03
C TYR A 135 12.08 -0.66 -10.41
N GLU A 136 11.95 0.62 -10.70
CA GLU A 136 13.09 1.49 -10.92
C GLU A 136 14.01 1.53 -9.69
N THR A 137 13.45 1.74 -8.50
CA THR A 137 14.23 1.74 -7.24
C THR A 137 14.88 0.40 -6.95
N LEU A 138 14.23 -0.72 -7.29
CA LEU A 138 14.78 -2.08 -7.15
C LEU A 138 15.74 -2.47 -8.27
N ASN A 139 15.92 -1.62 -9.28
CA ASN A 139 16.71 -1.89 -10.46
C ASN A 139 16.28 -3.17 -11.20
N ILE A 140 14.96 -3.28 -11.41
CA ILE A 140 14.28 -4.37 -12.13
C ILE A 140 13.66 -3.79 -13.40
N GLU A 141 13.72 -4.51 -14.51
CA GLU A 141 13.08 -4.16 -15.77
C GLU A 141 12.45 -5.38 -16.47
N GLY A 142 11.68 -5.14 -17.53
CA GLY A 142 11.03 -6.21 -18.29
C GLY A 142 9.65 -6.61 -17.75
N ILE A 143 9.19 -6.00 -16.67
CA ILE A 143 7.84 -6.26 -16.15
C ILE A 143 6.80 -5.66 -17.09
N MET A 144 5.81 -6.46 -17.43
CA MET A 144 4.70 -6.09 -18.30
C MET A 144 3.38 -6.07 -17.51
N TYR A 145 2.46 -5.23 -17.92
CA TYR A 145 1.14 -5.17 -17.31
C TYR A 145 0.10 -5.85 -18.20
N ASN A 146 -0.82 -6.54 -17.55
CA ASN A 146 -1.97 -7.14 -18.19
C ASN A 146 -3.23 -6.70 -17.47
N ASP A 147 -4.29 -6.40 -18.24
CA ASP A 147 -5.60 -6.13 -17.66
C ASP A 147 -6.07 -7.38 -16.90
N TYR A 148 -6.38 -7.22 -15.62
CA TYR A 148 -6.81 -8.33 -14.75
C TYR A 148 -8.06 -9.07 -15.25
N LYS A 149 -8.84 -8.45 -16.15
CA LYS A 149 -10.02 -9.04 -16.82
C LYS A 149 -9.65 -9.96 -17.97
N LYS A 150 -8.40 -9.93 -18.44
CA LYS A 150 -7.90 -10.75 -19.55
C LYS A 150 -7.10 -11.94 -19.04
N CYS A 151 -7.10 -13.01 -19.83
CA CYS A 151 -6.17 -14.12 -19.58
C CYS A 151 -4.73 -13.64 -19.67
N GLN A 152 -3.92 -14.10 -18.72
CA GLN A 152 -2.50 -13.80 -18.74
C GLN A 152 -1.83 -14.52 -19.91
N PRO A 153 -0.96 -13.84 -20.69
CA PRO A 153 -0.20 -14.50 -21.75
C PRO A 153 0.64 -15.67 -21.22
N GLU A 154 0.73 -16.74 -21.98
CA GLU A 154 1.55 -17.89 -21.62
C GLU A 154 3.03 -17.54 -21.73
N GLN A 155 3.79 -18.00 -20.74
CA GLN A 155 5.26 -17.94 -20.75
C GLN A 155 5.80 -19.24 -21.36
N ASN A 156 6.61 -19.14 -22.40
CA ASN A 156 7.22 -20.30 -23.06
C ASN A 156 8.44 -20.84 -22.30
N ASP A 157 9.10 -20.03 -21.49
CA ASP A 157 10.25 -20.43 -20.68
C ASP A 157 9.79 -21.04 -19.34
N ARG A 158 10.19 -22.29 -19.07
CA ARG A 158 9.83 -23.01 -17.83
C ARG A 158 10.31 -22.29 -16.57
N ARG A 159 11.48 -21.62 -16.60
CA ARG A 159 11.98 -20.83 -15.48
C ARG A 159 11.08 -19.62 -15.21
N LEU A 160 10.68 -18.92 -16.27
CA LEU A 160 9.79 -17.78 -16.19
C LEU A 160 8.39 -18.20 -15.73
N GLN A 161 7.89 -19.37 -16.16
CA GLN A 161 6.62 -19.92 -15.66
C GLN A 161 6.63 -20.11 -14.13
N ILE A 162 7.72 -20.65 -13.57
CA ILE A 162 7.88 -20.86 -12.13
C ILE A 162 7.89 -19.50 -11.40
N ILE A 163 8.65 -18.54 -11.91
CA ILE A 163 8.72 -17.18 -11.36
C ILE A 163 7.35 -16.52 -11.42
N GLN A 164 6.67 -16.58 -12.55
CA GLN A 164 5.34 -16.02 -12.75
C GLN A 164 4.32 -16.58 -11.74
N LYS A 165 4.30 -17.91 -11.56
CA LYS A 165 3.43 -18.56 -10.58
C LYS A 165 3.74 -18.09 -9.15
N ALA A 166 5.01 -17.94 -8.80
CA ALA A 166 5.43 -17.45 -7.48
C ALA A 166 4.98 -15.99 -7.26
N VAL A 167 5.17 -15.13 -8.24
CA VAL A 167 4.73 -13.74 -8.20
C VAL A 167 3.21 -13.63 -8.11
N ASN A 168 2.47 -14.39 -8.92
CA ASN A 168 1.01 -14.39 -8.88
C ASN A 168 0.49 -14.79 -7.49
N ARG A 169 1.08 -15.81 -6.86
CA ARG A 169 0.72 -16.24 -5.50
C ARG A 169 0.98 -15.15 -4.45
N GLU A 170 2.09 -14.43 -4.54
CA GLU A 170 2.37 -13.31 -3.65
C GLU A 170 1.42 -12.13 -3.89
N LEU A 171 1.05 -11.89 -5.14
CA LEU A 171 0.13 -10.80 -5.51
C LEU A 171 -1.32 -11.08 -5.12
N GLU A 172 -1.73 -12.34 -4.98
CA GLU A 172 -3.13 -12.69 -4.70
C GLU A 172 -3.67 -11.98 -3.45
N ARG A 173 -2.84 -11.84 -2.41
CA ARG A 173 -3.20 -11.09 -1.18
C ARG A 173 -3.42 -9.60 -1.40
N TYR A 174 -2.79 -9.03 -2.43
CA TYR A 174 -2.89 -7.61 -2.78
C TYR A 174 -3.87 -7.35 -3.93
N ARG A 175 -4.38 -8.41 -4.55
CA ARG A 175 -5.26 -8.33 -5.71
C ARG A 175 -6.40 -7.31 -5.56
N PRO A 176 -7.18 -7.28 -4.46
CA PRO A 176 -8.26 -6.31 -4.32
C PRO A 176 -7.79 -4.85 -4.40
N TYR A 177 -6.56 -4.57 -3.98
CA TYR A 177 -6.01 -3.21 -3.97
C TYR A 177 -5.42 -2.78 -5.32
N VAL A 178 -5.12 -3.73 -6.21
CA VAL A 178 -4.53 -3.45 -7.53
C VAL A 178 -5.53 -3.62 -8.68
N THR A 179 -6.71 -4.16 -8.42
CA THR A 179 -7.73 -4.42 -9.44
C THR A 179 -9.00 -3.61 -9.28
N GLU A 180 -9.25 -3.03 -8.11
CA GLU A 180 -10.45 -2.26 -7.83
C GLU A 180 -10.12 -0.80 -7.56
N GLU A 181 -10.92 0.10 -8.13
CA GLU A 181 -10.85 1.53 -7.81
C GLU A 181 -11.66 1.82 -6.54
N GLU A 182 -11.04 2.53 -5.59
CA GLU A 182 -11.68 2.94 -4.35
C GLU A 182 -11.83 4.45 -4.29
N LYS A 183 -13.09 4.91 -4.24
CA LYS A 183 -13.41 6.30 -3.90
C LYS A 183 -13.61 6.41 -2.40
N MET A 184 -12.74 7.15 -1.75
CA MET A 184 -12.78 7.37 -0.31
C MET A 184 -13.25 8.79 -0.01
N CYS A 185 -14.30 8.90 0.83
CA CYS A 185 -14.91 10.18 1.16
C CYS A 185 -14.10 10.90 2.25
N LEU A 186 -13.27 11.85 1.85
CA LEU A 186 -12.46 12.67 2.75
C LEU A 186 -13.19 13.94 3.22
N GLU A 187 -14.24 14.35 2.50
CA GLU A 187 -14.92 15.64 2.67
C GLU A 187 -15.40 15.86 4.11
N LYS A 188 -15.93 14.83 4.75
CA LYS A 188 -16.39 14.92 6.13
C LYS A 188 -15.25 15.24 7.10
N THR A 189 -14.09 14.62 6.92
CA THR A 189 -12.90 14.90 7.73
C THR A 189 -12.43 16.32 7.51
N GLN A 190 -12.40 16.78 6.26
CA GLN A 190 -12.03 18.14 5.90
C GLN A 190 -12.99 19.17 6.50
N GLN A 191 -14.31 18.94 6.39
CA GLN A 191 -15.32 19.82 6.98
C GLN A 191 -15.22 19.89 8.51
N TYR A 192 -14.99 18.73 9.16
CA TYR A 192 -14.88 18.67 10.62
C TYR A 192 -13.64 19.40 11.13
N LEU A 193 -12.50 19.23 10.47
CA LEU A 193 -11.26 19.90 10.85
C LEU A 193 -11.21 21.39 10.43
N GLY A 194 -11.93 21.76 9.38
CA GLY A 194 -11.98 23.13 8.88
C GLY A 194 -10.58 23.71 8.64
N ILE A 195 -10.29 24.83 9.30
CA ILE A 195 -8.98 25.52 9.20
C ILE A 195 -7.80 24.68 9.73
N ASN A 196 -8.05 23.67 10.55
CA ASN A 196 -7.02 22.77 11.10
C ASN A 196 -6.70 21.59 10.16
N TYR A 197 -7.40 21.46 9.04
CA TYR A 197 -7.08 20.46 8.03
C TYR A 197 -5.81 20.85 7.29
N ILE A 198 -4.92 19.90 7.12
CA ILE A 198 -3.66 20.05 6.38
C ILE A 198 -3.64 18.98 5.31
N ASP A 199 -3.39 19.36 4.06
CA ASP A 199 -3.26 18.41 2.96
C ASP A 199 -2.08 17.46 3.15
N PRO A 200 -2.23 16.17 2.75
CA PRO A 200 -1.12 15.24 2.80
C PRO A 200 -0.01 15.64 1.80
N PRO A 201 1.24 15.30 2.11
CA PRO A 201 2.33 15.43 1.14
C PRO A 201 2.00 14.66 -0.14
N SER A 202 2.28 15.25 -1.30
CA SER A 202 2.13 14.57 -2.59
C SER A 202 2.96 13.29 -2.65
N ILE A 203 2.38 12.22 -3.20
CA ILE A 203 3.10 10.98 -3.44
C ILE A 203 3.95 11.14 -4.69
N THR A 204 5.23 11.43 -4.50
CA THR A 204 6.21 11.65 -5.57
C THR A 204 7.13 10.45 -5.77
N SER A 205 7.80 10.37 -6.92
CA SER A 205 8.83 9.35 -7.19
C SER A 205 9.96 9.40 -6.15
N GLN A 206 10.34 10.61 -5.72
CA GLN A 206 11.35 10.80 -4.68
C GLN A 206 10.91 10.21 -3.34
N LEU A 207 9.66 10.46 -2.92
CA LEU A 207 9.11 9.87 -1.70
C LEU A 207 9.10 8.35 -1.78
N LEU A 208 8.56 7.76 -2.86
CA LEU A 208 8.52 6.31 -3.04
C LEU A 208 9.93 5.70 -3.02
N SER A 209 10.91 6.37 -3.64
CA SER A 209 12.31 5.94 -3.61
C SER A 209 12.91 5.97 -2.20
N ILE A 210 12.68 7.03 -1.41
CA ILE A 210 13.15 7.13 -0.02
C ILE A 210 12.57 5.99 0.82
N LEU A 211 11.27 5.73 0.71
CA LEU A 211 10.59 4.65 1.43
C LEU A 211 11.18 3.27 1.13
N LEU A 212 11.38 2.97 -0.16
CA LEU A 212 11.92 1.67 -0.57
C LEU A 212 13.41 1.53 -0.25
N LYS A 213 14.22 2.58 -0.39
CA LYS A 213 15.63 2.56 0.01
C LYS A 213 15.76 2.25 1.49
N PHE A 214 14.97 2.91 2.35
CA PHE A 214 14.92 2.61 3.78
C PHE A 214 14.56 1.14 4.04
N ALA A 215 13.56 0.60 3.33
CA ALA A 215 13.14 -0.80 3.47
C ALA A 215 14.24 -1.79 2.99
N ILE A 216 14.93 -1.48 1.90
CA ILE A 216 16.04 -2.28 1.36
C ILE A 216 17.20 -2.33 2.37
N GLU A 217 17.62 -1.20 2.93
CA GLU A 217 18.67 -1.11 3.96
C GLU A 217 18.36 -1.97 5.20
N ARG A 218 17.09 -2.10 5.55
CA ARG A 218 16.60 -2.95 6.65
C ARG A 218 16.24 -4.38 6.20
N ASN A 219 16.49 -4.75 4.95
CA ASN A 219 16.09 -6.05 4.36
C ASN A 219 14.61 -6.38 4.57
N PHE A 220 13.74 -5.37 4.62
CA PHE A 220 12.30 -5.51 4.89
C PHE A 220 12.00 -6.29 6.20
N LYS A 221 12.87 -6.18 7.19
CA LYS A 221 12.68 -6.80 8.50
C LYS A 221 12.04 -5.82 9.46
N ASN A 222 10.91 -6.22 10.04
CA ASN A 222 10.28 -5.44 11.11
C ASN A 222 11.24 -5.29 12.29
N GLU A 223 11.24 -4.13 12.93
CA GLU A 223 11.94 -3.98 14.20
C GLU A 223 11.25 -4.87 15.25
N ILE A 224 12.02 -5.78 15.85
CA ILE A 224 11.53 -6.58 16.97
C ILE A 224 11.40 -5.60 18.12
N LYS A 225 10.15 -5.34 18.55
CA LYS A 225 9.94 -4.66 19.83
C LYS A 225 10.43 -5.61 20.92
N GLY A 226 11.59 -5.29 21.52
CA GLY A 226 12.05 -5.90 22.76
C GLY A 226 11.07 -5.59 23.90
#